data_8a147106624f5b43da1039e00368ff52
#
_entry.id   8a147106624f5b43da1039e00368ff52
#
_cell.length_a   1.000
_cell.length_b   1.000
_cell.length_c   1.000
_cell.angle_alpha   90.00
_cell.angle_beta   90.00
_cell.angle_gamma   90.00
#
_symmetry.space_group_name_H-M   'P 1'
#
loop_
_entity.id
_entity.type
_entity.pdbx_description
1 polymer ?
#
loop_
_entity_poly.entity_id
_entity_poly.type
_entity_poly.pdbx_seq_one_letter_code
_entity_poly.pdbx_strand_id
1 'polypeptide(L)' 'MRYRDVDYTIVQGQGRQLWIWNFALHDQLQTGEAATKAEAVSEVERAIDRALLVGKLRVV' A
#
# COMPACT_ATOMS: atom_id res chain seq x y z
N MET A 1 10.46 -0.43 1.91
CA MET A 1 10.20 0.99 1.65
C MET A 1 9.25 1.54 2.70
N ARG A 2 9.28 2.82 2.91
CA ARG A 2 8.49 3.44 3.97
C ARG A 2 7.83 4.71 3.47
N TYR A 3 6.58 4.92 3.88
CA TYR A 3 5.82 6.11 3.57
C TYR A 3 5.00 6.50 4.79
N ARG A 4 5.22 7.70 5.31
CA ARG A 4 4.52 8.21 6.50
C ARG A 4 4.61 7.25 7.68
N ASP A 5 5.81 6.71 7.89
CA ASP A 5 6.10 5.75 8.96
C ASP A 5 5.41 4.41 8.81
N VAL A 6 4.91 4.11 7.62
CA VAL A 6 4.32 2.82 7.31
C VAL A 6 5.23 2.09 6.33
N ASP A 7 5.71 0.93 6.73
CA ASP A 7 6.54 0.11 5.85
C ASP A 7 5.65 -0.60 4.84
N TYR A 8 6.07 -0.60 3.59
CA TYR A 8 5.38 -1.32 2.54
C TYR A 8 6.39 -2.02 1.65
N THR A 9 5.91 -3.02 0.93
CA THR A 9 6.73 -3.75 -0.02
C THR A 9 6.07 -3.76 -1.39
N ILE A 10 6.91 -3.80 -2.42
CA ILE A 10 6.46 -3.91 -3.80
C ILE A 10 7.27 -5.03 -4.42
N VAL A 11 6.59 -6.03 -4.93
CA VAL A 11 7.23 -7.18 -5.56
C VAL A 11 6.66 -7.37 -6.95
N GLN A 12 7.48 -7.91 -7.84
CA GLN A 12 7.02 -8.25 -9.16
C GLN A 12 6.32 -9.58 -9.10
N GLY A 13 5.05 -9.62 -9.55
CA GLY A 13 4.29 -10.83 -9.55
C GLY A 13 4.63 -11.71 -10.74
N GLN A 14 3.98 -12.85 -10.83
CA GLN A 14 4.11 -13.73 -11.96
C GLN A 14 3.30 -13.16 -13.12
N GLY A 15 3.90 -13.17 -14.29
CA GLY A 15 3.27 -12.61 -15.46
C GLY A 15 3.86 -11.26 -15.80
N ARG A 16 3.44 -10.74 -16.94
CA ARG A 16 3.94 -9.48 -17.44
C ARG A 16 3.21 -8.33 -16.78
N GLN A 17 3.94 -7.29 -16.46
CA GLN A 17 3.35 -6.03 -15.98
C GLN A 17 2.44 -6.24 -14.79
N LEU A 18 2.88 -7.11 -13.86
CA LEU A 18 2.14 -7.31 -12.64
C LEU A 18 3.04 -6.95 -11.47
N TRP A 19 2.64 -5.97 -10.72
CA TRP A 19 3.35 -5.53 -9.52
C TRP A 19 2.40 -5.60 -8.36
N ILE A 20 2.83 -6.26 -7.28
CA ILE A 20 2.00 -6.45 -6.11
C ILE A 20 2.59 -5.63 -4.98
N TRP A 21 1.76 -4.81 -4.37
CA TRP A 21 2.17 -4.04 -3.21
C TRP A 21 1.39 -4.51 -1.99
N ASN A 22 2.02 -4.35 -0.83
CA ASN A 22 1.33 -4.65 0.41
C ASN A 22 1.91 -3.82 1.55
N PHE A 23 1.11 -3.61 2.56
CA PHE A 23 1.54 -2.98 3.79
C PHE A 23 0.64 -3.45 4.92
N ALA A 24 1.14 -3.32 6.16
CA ALA A 24 0.37 -3.65 7.34
C ALA A 24 0.24 -2.41 8.20
N LEU A 25 -0.97 -2.14 8.68
CA LEU A 25 -1.24 -1.00 9.52
C LEU A 25 -2.39 -1.37 10.45
N HIS A 26 -2.20 -1.12 11.75
CA HIS A 26 -3.23 -1.43 12.76
C HIS A 26 -3.66 -2.89 12.69
N ASP A 27 -2.69 -3.79 12.54
CA ASP A 27 -2.92 -5.23 12.47
C ASP A 27 -3.72 -5.67 11.26
N GLN A 28 -3.83 -4.80 10.26
CA GLN A 28 -4.50 -5.15 9.02
C GLN A 28 -3.49 -5.17 7.88
N LEU A 29 -3.54 -6.23 7.11
CA LEU A 29 -2.70 -6.36 5.93
C LEU A 29 -3.53 -5.97 4.71
N GLN A 30 -3.00 -5.04 3.92
CA GLN A 30 -3.64 -4.63 2.69
C GLN A 30 -2.72 -4.92 1.52
N THR A 31 -3.31 -5.32 0.42
CA THR A 31 -2.56 -5.67 -0.76
C THR A 31 -3.30 -5.19 -2.00
N GLY A 32 -2.57 -4.99 -3.07
CA GLY A 32 -3.14 -4.59 -4.33
C GLY A 32 -2.20 -4.89 -5.47
N GLU A 33 -2.67 -4.65 -6.69
CA GLU A 33 -1.93 -4.95 -7.90
C GLU A 33 -1.90 -3.73 -8.80
N ALA A 34 -0.81 -3.61 -9.55
CA ALA A 34 -0.67 -2.52 -10.51
C ALA A 34 0.09 -3.02 -11.73
N ALA A 35 -0.06 -2.32 -12.83
CA ALA A 35 0.58 -2.71 -14.08
C ALA A 35 2.05 -2.32 -14.11
N THR A 36 2.45 -1.29 -13.40
CA THR A 36 3.84 -0.84 -13.37
C THR A 36 4.25 -0.59 -11.93
N LYS A 37 5.57 -0.56 -11.73
CA LYS A 37 6.10 -0.25 -10.40
C LYS A 37 5.69 1.15 -9.95
N ALA A 38 5.72 2.11 -10.87
CA ALA A 38 5.34 3.47 -10.54
C ALA A 38 3.89 3.55 -10.08
N GLU A 39 3.02 2.83 -10.77
CA GLU A 39 1.62 2.76 -10.35
C GLU A 39 1.48 2.08 -9.00
N ALA A 40 2.25 1.01 -8.77
CA ALA A 40 2.20 0.31 -7.50
C ALA A 40 2.57 1.26 -6.36
N VAL A 41 3.63 2.04 -6.53
CA VAL A 41 4.05 3.01 -5.51
C VAL A 41 2.94 4.03 -5.27
N SER A 42 2.37 4.55 -6.34
CA SER A 42 1.31 5.54 -6.23
C SER A 42 0.09 4.97 -5.51
N GLU A 43 -0.28 3.73 -5.85
CA GLU A 43 -1.46 3.11 -5.25
C GLU A 43 -1.24 2.78 -3.77
N VAL A 44 -0.06 2.28 -3.42
CA VAL A 44 0.21 1.95 -2.03
C VAL A 44 0.24 3.21 -1.18
N GLU A 45 0.77 4.31 -1.71
CA GLU A 45 0.77 5.56 -0.98
C GLU A 45 -0.64 6.08 -0.74
N ARG A 46 -1.50 5.96 -1.74
CA ARG A 46 -2.91 6.34 -1.56
C ARG A 46 -3.60 5.46 -0.54
N ALA A 47 -3.31 4.17 -0.58
CA ALA A 47 -3.91 3.23 0.36
C ALA A 47 -3.46 3.54 1.78
N ILE A 48 -2.18 3.88 1.96
CA ILE A 48 -1.66 4.26 3.27
C ILE A 48 -2.32 5.55 3.74
N ASP A 49 -2.43 6.55 2.85
CA ASP A 49 -3.08 7.80 3.21
C ASP A 49 -4.52 7.58 3.67
N ARG A 50 -5.25 6.74 2.95
CA ARG A 50 -6.62 6.43 3.31
C ARG A 50 -6.71 5.71 4.64
N ALA A 51 -5.81 4.75 4.86
CA ALA A 51 -5.80 4.00 6.11
C ALA A 51 -5.50 4.91 7.30
N LEU A 52 -4.56 5.83 7.14
CA LEU A 52 -4.23 6.77 8.21
C LEU A 52 -5.39 7.73 8.47
N LEU A 53 -6.05 8.17 7.41
CA LEU A 53 -7.19 9.07 7.55
C LEU A 53 -8.35 8.38 8.28
N VAL A 54 -8.64 7.14 7.91
CA VAL A 54 -9.71 6.39 8.56
C VAL A 54 -9.38 6.17 10.04
N GLY A 55 -8.13 5.82 10.33
CA GLY A 55 -7.70 5.65 11.70
C GLY A 55 -7.88 6.92 12.52
N LYS A 56 -7.59 8.07 11.90
CA LYS A 56 -7.73 9.35 12.55
C LYS A 56 -9.20 9.70 12.81
N LEU A 57 -10.08 9.35 11.87
CA LEU A 57 -11.49 9.63 12.01
C LEU A 57 -12.17 8.73 13.04
N ARG A 58 -11.58 7.60 13.34
CA ARG A 58 -12.16 6.66 14.31
C ARG A 58 -11.87 7.04 15.74
N VAL A 59 -11.01 7.98 15.95
CA VAL A 59 -10.72 8.48 17.30
C VAL A 59 -11.83 9.44 17.68
N VAL A 60 -12.65 9.01 18.52
CA VAL A 60 -13.78 9.82 18.99
C VAL A 60 -13.57 10.19 20.43
#